data_e39d573d281e00ac94c9d5c5b912bd29
#
_entry.id   e39d573d281e00ac94c9d5c5b912bd29
#
_cell.length_a   1.000
_cell.length_b   1.000
_cell.length_c   1.000
_cell.angle_alpha   90.00
_cell.angle_beta   90.00
_cell.angle_gamma   90.00
#
_symmetry.space_group_name_H-M   'P 1'
#
loop_
_entity.id
_entity.type
_entity.pdbx_description
1 polymer ?
#
loop_
_entity_poly.entity_id
_entity_poly.type
_entity_poly.pdbx_seq_one_letter_code
_entity_poly.pdbx_strand_id
1 'polypeptide(L)'
;MHETDVEEHVADAAAEGGAEKRAYVRTVFEQIAPRYDLLNHLLSLNIDRLWRRRALRALGWSAVPDGRYLDLCAGTLDVGAELSRQRGFAGFIVGADFALPMLQAGLGKAPRSALAPVAADAQELPLADDSMHGAVVAFGIRNVASLDRGLAEVHRVLRSGARFVILEFTTPRSAIVRTLYHVYFHHLLPLVGGMISGHRTAYKYLPRSVAHFPAEPVLARRMQDAGFADVRWESLSLGIAAIHVGVKP
;
A
#
# COMPACT_ATOMS: atom_id res chain seq x y z
N MET A 1 -29.91 -11.52 14.63
CA MET A 1 -28.61 -10.90 14.34
C MET A 1 -28.75 -10.30 12.96
N HIS A 2 -28.73 -8.96 12.85
CA HIS A 2 -28.91 -8.27 11.55
C HIS A 2 -27.70 -8.54 10.66
N GLU A 3 -27.91 -8.64 9.34
CA GLU A 3 -26.85 -8.85 8.34
C GLU A 3 -25.70 -7.83 8.47
N THR A 4 -26.03 -6.61 8.89
CA THR A 4 -25.07 -5.52 9.24
C THR A 4 -24.20 -5.87 10.46
N ASP A 5 -24.68 -6.60 11.46
CA ASP A 5 -23.92 -6.97 12.67
C ASP A 5 -22.88 -8.05 12.36
N VAL A 6 -23.21 -8.97 11.45
CA VAL A 6 -22.29 -10.01 10.97
C VAL A 6 -21.16 -9.40 10.13
N GLU A 7 -21.50 -8.49 9.21
CA GLU A 7 -20.50 -7.78 8.40
C GLU A 7 -19.56 -6.92 9.25
N GLU A 8 -20.06 -6.30 10.31
CA GLU A 8 -19.23 -5.52 11.25
C GLU A 8 -18.28 -6.41 12.05
N HIS A 9 -18.74 -7.56 12.52
CA HIS A 9 -17.91 -8.51 13.27
C HIS A 9 -16.79 -9.12 12.40
N VAL A 10 -17.11 -9.45 11.14
CA VAL A 10 -16.13 -9.95 10.16
C VAL A 10 -15.10 -8.87 9.80
N ALA A 11 -15.51 -7.61 9.69
CA ALA A 11 -14.60 -6.50 9.42
C ALA A 11 -13.65 -6.22 10.60
N ASP A 12 -14.11 -6.39 11.84
CA ASP A 12 -13.27 -6.23 13.03
C ASP A 12 -12.29 -7.39 13.18
N ALA A 13 -12.75 -8.63 13.03
CA ALA A 13 -11.87 -9.82 13.01
C ALA A 13 -10.82 -9.74 11.89
N ALA A 14 -11.22 -9.27 10.71
CA ALA A 14 -10.29 -9.03 9.58
C ALA A 14 -9.28 -7.91 9.86
N ALA A 15 -9.57 -6.94 10.73
CA ALA A 15 -8.61 -5.91 11.10
C ALA A 15 -7.48 -6.45 12.00
N GLU A 16 -7.71 -7.53 12.74
CA GLU A 16 -6.74 -8.14 13.66
C GLU A 16 -5.67 -9.00 12.95
N GLY A 17 -5.95 -9.56 11.77
CA GLY A 17 -4.96 -10.34 10.98
C GLY A 17 -5.42 -11.75 10.59
N GLY A 18 -4.52 -12.55 10.00
CA GLY A 18 -4.75 -13.96 9.71
C GLY A 18 -5.47 -14.26 8.38
N ALA A 19 -5.94 -15.51 8.22
CA ALA A 19 -6.56 -16.00 6.99
C ALA A 19 -7.90 -15.32 6.69
N GLU A 20 -8.67 -14.96 7.72
CA GLU A 20 -9.94 -14.24 7.58
C GLU A 20 -9.73 -12.84 7.02
N LYS A 21 -8.69 -12.13 7.49
CA LYS A 21 -8.29 -10.84 6.91
C LYS A 21 -8.00 -10.96 5.43
N ARG A 22 -7.23 -11.98 5.03
CA ARG A 22 -6.88 -12.20 3.62
C ARG A 22 -8.11 -12.37 2.74
N ALA A 23 -9.05 -13.23 3.14
CA ALA A 23 -10.28 -13.49 2.39
C ALA A 23 -11.17 -12.24 2.29
N TYR A 24 -11.37 -11.55 3.41
CA TYR A 24 -12.18 -10.34 3.49
C TYR A 24 -11.60 -9.20 2.62
N VAL A 25 -10.30 -8.91 2.80
CA VAL A 25 -9.62 -7.87 2.03
C VAL A 25 -9.68 -8.15 0.54
N ARG A 26 -9.48 -9.41 0.13
CA ARG A 26 -9.60 -9.82 -1.27
C ARG A 26 -10.97 -9.49 -1.83
N THR A 27 -12.04 -9.91 -1.14
CA THR A 27 -13.42 -9.66 -1.56
C THR A 27 -13.71 -8.15 -1.69
N VAL A 28 -13.28 -7.35 -0.72
CA VAL A 28 -13.46 -5.89 -0.74
C VAL A 28 -12.79 -5.26 -1.96
N PHE A 29 -11.52 -5.60 -2.22
CA PHE A 29 -10.77 -5.01 -3.34
C PHE A 29 -11.26 -5.49 -4.71
N GLU A 30 -11.70 -6.75 -4.83
CA GLU A 30 -12.32 -7.27 -6.05
C GLU A 30 -13.61 -6.50 -6.41
N GLN A 31 -14.41 -6.12 -5.42
CA GLN A 31 -15.66 -5.39 -5.63
C GLN A 31 -15.46 -3.93 -6.03
N ILE A 32 -14.42 -3.25 -5.50
CA ILE A 32 -14.19 -1.81 -5.76
C ILE A 32 -13.25 -1.55 -6.93
N ALA A 33 -12.59 -2.58 -7.47
CA ALA A 33 -11.57 -2.44 -8.52
C ALA A 33 -11.96 -1.50 -9.68
N PRO A 34 -13.18 -1.54 -10.25
CA PRO A 34 -13.54 -0.69 -11.40
C PRO A 34 -13.56 0.81 -11.12
N ARG A 35 -13.71 1.21 -9.84
CA ARG A 35 -13.82 2.62 -9.42
C ARG A 35 -12.75 3.05 -8.44
N TYR A 36 -11.79 2.17 -8.16
CA TYR A 36 -10.77 2.34 -7.14
C TYR A 36 -9.94 3.62 -7.34
N ASP A 37 -9.40 3.81 -8.55
CA ASP A 37 -8.56 4.97 -8.84
C ASP A 37 -9.30 6.30 -8.72
N LEU A 38 -10.51 6.35 -9.30
CA LEU A 38 -11.35 7.54 -9.22
C LEU A 38 -11.62 7.94 -7.79
N LEU A 39 -11.96 6.96 -6.96
CA LEU A 39 -12.29 7.18 -5.56
C LEU A 39 -11.08 7.60 -4.75
N ASN A 40 -9.93 6.94 -4.93
CA ASN A 40 -8.71 7.32 -4.24
C ASN A 40 -8.28 8.76 -4.56
N HIS A 41 -8.29 9.15 -5.83
CA HIS A 41 -7.91 10.50 -6.23
C HIS A 41 -8.92 11.55 -5.76
N LEU A 42 -10.21 11.26 -5.84
CA LEU A 42 -11.25 12.17 -5.38
C LEU A 42 -11.20 12.35 -3.86
N LEU A 43 -11.12 11.24 -3.13
CA LEU A 43 -11.13 11.25 -1.66
C LEU A 43 -9.81 11.77 -1.06
N SER A 44 -8.68 11.64 -1.75
CA SER A 44 -7.43 12.27 -1.34
C SER A 44 -7.26 13.70 -1.83
N LEU A 45 -8.23 14.25 -2.59
CA LEU A 45 -8.08 15.54 -3.29
C LEU A 45 -6.82 15.60 -4.16
N ASN A 46 -6.41 14.45 -4.75
CA ASN A 46 -5.17 14.23 -5.50
C ASN A 46 -3.86 14.43 -4.71
N ILE A 47 -3.89 14.59 -3.39
CA ILE A 47 -2.69 14.70 -2.56
C ILE A 47 -1.90 13.38 -2.59
N ASP A 48 -2.57 12.24 -2.76
CA ASP A 48 -1.95 10.92 -2.92
C ASP A 48 -0.88 10.88 -4.02
N ARG A 49 -1.09 11.60 -5.13
CA ARG A 49 -0.11 11.71 -6.22
C ARG A 49 1.18 12.38 -5.75
N LEU A 50 1.08 13.42 -4.92
CA LEU A 50 2.26 14.09 -4.36
C LEU A 50 3.01 13.16 -3.41
N TRP A 51 2.27 12.42 -2.56
CA TRP A 51 2.87 11.45 -1.64
C TRP A 51 3.56 10.30 -2.40
N ARG A 52 2.92 9.73 -3.45
CA ARG A 52 3.53 8.70 -4.31
C ARG A 52 4.80 9.18 -4.99
N ARG A 53 4.83 10.39 -5.54
CA ARG A 53 6.05 10.98 -6.12
C ARG A 53 7.16 11.13 -5.09
N ARG A 54 6.81 11.46 -3.85
CA ARG A 54 7.77 11.56 -2.77
C ARG A 54 8.33 10.19 -2.38
N ALA A 55 7.47 9.16 -2.31
CA ALA A 55 7.88 7.78 -2.09
C ALA A 55 8.81 7.26 -3.20
N LEU A 56 8.50 7.52 -4.48
CA LEU A 56 9.35 7.16 -5.61
C LEU A 56 10.71 7.87 -5.57
N ARG A 57 10.77 9.12 -5.12
CA ARG A 57 12.06 9.81 -4.89
C ARG A 57 12.86 9.15 -3.76
N ALA A 58 12.19 8.75 -2.68
CA ALA A 58 12.82 8.07 -1.55
C ALA A 58 13.36 6.67 -1.91
N LEU A 59 12.75 6.01 -2.90
CA LEU A 59 13.19 4.72 -3.44
C LEU A 59 14.62 4.80 -3.99
N GLY A 60 15.01 5.97 -4.52
CA GLY A 60 16.38 6.18 -5.01
C GLY A 60 16.71 5.42 -6.30
N TRP A 61 15.70 5.10 -7.11
CA TRP A 61 15.81 4.34 -8.36
C TRP A 61 16.84 4.93 -9.35
N SER A 62 17.12 6.22 -9.27
CA SER A 62 18.09 6.90 -10.16
C SER A 62 19.54 6.43 -9.98
N ALA A 63 19.85 5.73 -8.88
CA ALA A 63 21.15 5.11 -8.68
C ALA A 63 21.34 3.85 -9.55
N VAL A 64 20.24 3.14 -9.89
CA VAL A 64 20.24 1.96 -10.78
C VAL A 64 19.05 2.11 -11.74
N PRO A 65 19.11 3.03 -12.72
CA PRO A 65 17.97 3.40 -13.55
C PRO A 65 17.46 2.27 -14.47
N ASP A 66 18.27 1.28 -14.75
CA ASP A 66 17.99 0.04 -15.51
C ASP A 66 17.70 -1.16 -14.60
N GLY A 67 17.53 -0.92 -13.30
CA GLY A 67 17.29 -1.95 -12.28
C GLY A 67 15.90 -2.60 -12.36
N ARG A 68 15.70 -3.63 -11.54
CA ARG A 68 14.39 -4.28 -11.32
C ARG A 68 13.79 -3.79 -10.03
N TYR A 69 12.54 -3.35 -10.08
CA TYR A 69 11.83 -2.78 -8.94
C TYR A 69 10.54 -3.52 -8.65
N LEU A 70 10.19 -3.61 -7.38
CA LEU A 70 8.95 -4.21 -6.92
C LEU A 70 7.96 -3.10 -6.52
N ASP A 71 6.79 -3.08 -7.15
CA ASP A 71 5.59 -2.39 -6.67
C ASP A 71 4.74 -3.43 -5.93
N LEU A 72 4.79 -3.41 -4.59
CA LEU A 72 4.13 -4.40 -3.72
C LEU A 72 2.73 -3.93 -3.38
N CYS A 73 1.75 -4.83 -3.35
CA CYS A 73 0.33 -4.50 -3.23
C CYS A 73 -0.05 -3.45 -4.29
N ALA A 74 0.34 -3.73 -5.53
CA ALA A 74 0.34 -2.76 -6.63
C ALA A 74 -1.06 -2.29 -7.04
N GLY A 75 -2.10 -3.01 -6.63
CA GLY A 75 -3.49 -2.68 -6.96
C GLY A 75 -3.68 -2.51 -8.46
N THR A 76 -4.08 -1.32 -8.87
CA THR A 76 -4.25 -0.93 -10.27
C THR A 76 -2.97 -0.45 -10.95
N LEU A 77 -1.80 -0.78 -10.42
CA LEU A 77 -0.47 -0.53 -10.99
C LEU A 77 -0.08 0.95 -11.11
N ASP A 78 -0.70 1.84 -10.35
CA ASP A 78 -0.46 3.29 -10.46
C ASP A 78 0.97 3.69 -10.12
N VAL A 79 1.55 3.10 -9.07
CA VAL A 79 2.89 3.45 -8.59
C VAL A 79 3.94 2.95 -9.58
N GLY A 80 3.82 1.70 -10.03
CA GLY A 80 4.69 1.15 -11.06
C GLY A 80 4.59 1.92 -12.38
N ALA A 81 3.38 2.28 -12.79
CA ALA A 81 3.17 3.08 -13.99
C ALA A 81 3.75 4.50 -13.86
N GLU A 82 3.68 5.12 -12.67
CA GLU A 82 4.32 6.41 -12.44
C GLU A 82 5.85 6.31 -12.42
N LEU A 83 6.41 5.25 -11.86
CA LEU A 83 7.86 4.98 -11.89
C LEU A 83 8.35 4.80 -13.32
N SER A 84 7.63 4.01 -14.14
CA SER A 84 8.02 3.77 -15.54
C SER A 84 8.08 5.03 -16.41
N ARG A 85 7.35 6.09 -16.02
CA ARG A 85 7.33 7.39 -16.71
C ARG A 85 8.37 8.38 -16.22
N GLN A 86 9.14 8.03 -15.19
CA GLN A 86 10.18 8.94 -14.69
C GLN A 86 11.26 9.14 -15.74
N ARG A 87 11.67 10.38 -15.93
CA ARG A 87 12.74 10.71 -16.90
C ARG A 87 14.05 10.03 -16.53
N GLY A 88 14.56 9.21 -17.43
CA GLY A 88 15.80 8.44 -17.23
C GLY A 88 15.58 7.06 -16.62
N PHE A 89 14.35 6.66 -16.30
CA PHE A 89 14.06 5.28 -15.92
C PHE A 89 14.11 4.38 -17.16
N ALA A 90 14.92 3.32 -17.10
CA ALA A 90 15.07 2.32 -18.15
C ALA A 90 14.94 0.90 -17.61
N GLY A 91 14.51 0.77 -16.35
CA GLY A 91 14.41 -0.48 -15.63
C GLY A 91 13.11 -1.26 -15.90
N PHE A 92 12.92 -2.30 -15.11
CA PHE A 92 11.75 -3.17 -15.18
C PHE A 92 11.05 -3.24 -13.81
N ILE A 93 9.73 -3.19 -13.80
CA ILE A 93 8.92 -3.19 -12.59
C ILE A 93 8.05 -4.44 -12.56
N VAL A 94 8.05 -5.12 -11.42
CA VAL A 94 7.09 -6.17 -11.08
C VAL A 94 6.02 -5.56 -10.20
N GLY A 95 4.78 -5.51 -10.68
CA GLY A 95 3.62 -5.08 -9.90
C GLY A 95 2.93 -6.30 -9.27
N ALA A 96 3.20 -6.57 -8.01
CA ALA A 96 2.67 -7.73 -7.29
C ALA A 96 1.43 -7.37 -6.48
N ASP A 97 0.31 -8.08 -6.72
CA ASP A 97 -0.91 -7.95 -5.92
C ASP A 97 -1.66 -9.29 -5.89
N PHE A 98 -2.35 -9.58 -4.80
CA PHE A 98 -3.13 -10.81 -4.67
C PHE A 98 -4.55 -10.72 -5.27
N ALA A 99 -5.06 -9.51 -5.51
CA ALA A 99 -6.36 -9.24 -6.11
C ALA A 99 -6.24 -9.13 -7.64
N LEU A 100 -6.44 -10.23 -8.35
CA LEU A 100 -6.33 -10.28 -9.80
C LEU A 100 -7.17 -9.21 -10.54
N PRO A 101 -8.44 -8.92 -10.15
CA PRO A 101 -9.23 -7.87 -10.80
C PRO A 101 -8.60 -6.48 -10.69
N MET A 102 -7.86 -6.19 -9.61
CA MET A 102 -7.13 -4.94 -9.46
C MET A 102 -6.00 -4.82 -10.49
N LEU A 103 -5.19 -5.88 -10.63
CA LEU A 103 -4.14 -5.92 -11.66
C LEU A 103 -4.71 -5.78 -13.07
N GLN A 104 -5.84 -6.45 -13.34
CA GLN A 104 -6.52 -6.37 -14.63
C GLN A 104 -7.00 -4.94 -14.94
N ALA A 105 -7.55 -4.22 -13.96
CA ALA A 105 -7.95 -2.82 -14.09
C ALA A 105 -6.75 -1.88 -14.37
N GLY A 106 -5.55 -2.28 -13.97
CA GLY A 106 -4.31 -1.55 -14.21
C GLY A 106 -3.64 -1.81 -15.57
N LEU A 107 -4.12 -2.82 -16.31
CA LEU A 107 -3.52 -3.16 -17.61
C LEU A 107 -3.57 -1.99 -18.58
N GLY A 108 -2.46 -1.74 -19.29
CA GLY A 108 -2.35 -0.64 -20.26
C GLY A 108 -1.87 0.68 -19.66
N LYS A 109 -1.73 0.82 -18.33
CA LYS A 109 -1.17 2.04 -17.71
C LYS A 109 0.32 2.25 -18.01
N ALA A 110 1.04 1.17 -18.31
CA ALA A 110 2.44 1.18 -18.76
C ALA A 110 2.68 0.07 -19.80
N PRO A 111 3.70 0.17 -20.66
CA PRO A 111 4.04 -0.89 -21.59
C PRO A 111 4.54 -2.14 -20.83
N ARG A 112 4.21 -3.33 -21.33
CA ARG A 112 4.63 -4.60 -20.71
C ARG A 112 6.15 -4.79 -20.66
N SER A 113 6.89 -4.09 -21.50
CA SER A 113 8.35 -4.05 -21.45
C SER A 113 8.92 -3.31 -20.25
N ALA A 114 8.10 -2.50 -19.57
CA ALA A 114 8.51 -1.73 -18.38
C ALA A 114 7.83 -2.19 -17.09
N LEU A 115 6.60 -2.75 -17.17
CA LEU A 115 5.81 -3.14 -16.00
C LEU A 115 5.05 -4.44 -16.28
N ALA A 116 5.32 -5.49 -15.50
CA ALA A 116 4.59 -6.75 -15.52
C ALA A 116 3.75 -6.92 -14.25
N PRO A 117 2.43 -7.14 -14.37
CA PRO A 117 1.60 -7.54 -13.25
C PRO A 117 1.84 -9.01 -12.89
N VAL A 118 1.91 -9.30 -11.60
CA VAL A 118 2.07 -10.65 -11.04
C VAL A 118 1.06 -10.86 -9.92
N ALA A 119 0.20 -11.87 -10.07
CA ALA A 119 -0.71 -12.27 -8.99
C ALA A 119 0.07 -13.01 -7.91
N ALA A 120 0.28 -12.37 -6.76
CA ALA A 120 1.09 -12.91 -5.66
C ALA A 120 0.64 -12.40 -4.30
N ASP A 121 0.84 -13.22 -3.27
CA ASP A 121 0.76 -12.79 -1.88
C ASP A 121 2.05 -12.06 -1.47
N ALA A 122 1.93 -10.93 -0.80
CA ALA A 122 3.08 -10.18 -0.28
C ALA A 122 3.90 -10.98 0.75
N GLN A 123 3.35 -12.06 1.30
CA GLN A 123 4.01 -12.94 2.26
C GLN A 123 4.75 -14.11 1.59
N GLU A 124 4.57 -14.30 0.27
CA GLU A 124 5.16 -15.38 -0.51
C GLU A 124 5.28 -14.94 -1.98
N LEU A 125 6.33 -14.19 -2.27
CA LEU A 125 6.54 -13.61 -3.60
C LEU A 125 7.23 -14.63 -4.52
N PRO A 126 6.73 -14.83 -5.76
CA PRO A 126 7.37 -15.73 -6.73
C PRO A 126 8.61 -15.05 -7.38
N LEU A 127 9.48 -14.51 -6.53
CA LEU A 127 10.69 -13.80 -6.91
C LEU A 127 11.89 -14.45 -6.22
N ALA A 128 13.01 -14.51 -6.93
CA ALA A 128 14.25 -15.04 -6.36
C ALA A 128 14.81 -14.10 -5.28
N ASP A 129 15.60 -14.65 -4.37
CA ASP A 129 16.37 -13.90 -3.40
C ASP A 129 17.28 -12.91 -4.13
N ASP A 130 17.55 -11.77 -3.53
CA ASP A 130 18.49 -10.76 -4.01
C ASP A 130 18.28 -10.35 -5.48
N SER A 131 17.02 -10.32 -5.94
CA SER A 131 16.68 -10.07 -7.35
C SER A 131 16.23 -8.63 -7.62
N MET A 132 15.75 -7.90 -6.59
CA MET A 132 15.16 -6.57 -6.73
C MET A 132 16.11 -5.46 -6.26
N HIS A 133 16.24 -4.38 -7.03
CA HIS A 133 17.06 -3.21 -6.74
C HIS A 133 16.36 -2.17 -5.87
N GLY A 134 15.08 -2.39 -5.57
CA GLY A 134 14.26 -1.60 -4.67
C GLY A 134 12.83 -2.09 -4.65
N ALA A 135 12.12 -1.79 -3.57
CA ALA A 135 10.71 -2.08 -3.43
C ALA A 135 9.95 -0.86 -2.89
N VAL A 136 8.73 -0.68 -3.34
CA VAL A 136 7.79 0.33 -2.86
C VAL A 136 6.44 -0.30 -2.62
N VAL A 137 5.77 0.13 -1.55
CA VAL A 137 4.36 -0.15 -1.32
C VAL A 137 3.65 1.14 -0.97
N ALA A 138 2.52 1.40 -1.61
CA ALA A 138 1.72 2.59 -1.32
C ALA A 138 0.28 2.22 -0.98
N PHE A 139 -0.11 2.45 0.29
CA PHE A 139 -1.45 2.24 0.84
C PHE A 139 -1.95 0.79 0.81
N GLY A 140 -1.03 -0.18 0.74
CA GLY A 140 -1.36 -1.60 0.62
C GLY A 140 -0.90 -2.47 1.79
N ILE A 141 0.21 -2.13 2.44
CA ILE A 141 0.86 -3.03 3.41
C ILE A 141 0.03 -3.29 4.67
N ARG A 142 -0.84 -2.36 5.08
CA ARG A 142 -1.78 -2.55 6.19
C ARG A 142 -2.78 -3.68 5.95
N ASN A 143 -2.98 -4.06 4.69
CA ASN A 143 -3.90 -5.12 4.27
C ASN A 143 -3.26 -6.51 4.25
N VAL A 144 -1.95 -6.61 4.39
CA VAL A 144 -1.22 -7.88 4.46
C VAL A 144 -1.61 -8.62 5.74
N ALA A 145 -1.86 -9.92 5.64
CA ALA A 145 -2.36 -10.72 6.75
C ALA A 145 -1.35 -10.83 7.91
N SER A 146 -0.06 -10.92 7.60
CA SER A 146 1.04 -10.82 8.56
C SER A 146 2.06 -9.81 8.06
N LEU A 147 2.10 -8.65 8.73
CA LEU A 147 3.04 -7.59 8.40
C LEU A 147 4.50 -8.09 8.48
N ASP A 148 4.84 -8.83 9.55
CA ASP A 148 6.21 -9.29 9.76
C ASP A 148 6.67 -10.28 8.68
N ARG A 149 5.78 -11.19 8.23
CA ARG A 149 6.07 -12.07 7.10
C ARG A 149 6.24 -11.29 5.80
N GLY A 150 5.40 -10.29 5.54
CA GLY A 150 5.54 -9.43 4.37
C GLY A 150 6.84 -8.63 4.38
N LEU A 151 7.24 -8.09 5.54
CA LEU A 151 8.51 -7.38 5.70
C LEU A 151 9.71 -8.31 5.45
N ALA A 152 9.69 -9.53 6.02
CA ALA A 152 10.75 -10.53 5.83
C ALA A 152 10.84 -10.97 4.35
N GLU A 153 9.70 -11.13 3.68
CA GLU A 153 9.66 -11.55 2.29
C GLU A 153 10.19 -10.45 1.35
N VAL A 154 9.86 -9.18 1.60
CA VAL A 154 10.47 -8.07 0.86
C VAL A 154 11.97 -8.01 1.12
N HIS A 155 12.41 -8.21 2.37
CA HIS A 155 13.83 -8.26 2.70
C HIS A 155 14.54 -9.38 1.93
N ARG A 156 13.94 -10.57 1.80
CA ARG A 156 14.49 -11.70 1.05
C ARG A 156 14.76 -11.34 -0.42
N VAL A 157 13.78 -10.75 -1.10
CA VAL A 157 13.87 -10.49 -2.54
C VAL A 157 14.73 -9.27 -2.90
N LEU A 158 14.97 -8.37 -1.95
CA LEU A 158 15.81 -7.20 -2.17
C LEU A 158 17.30 -7.57 -2.20
N ARG A 159 18.07 -6.86 -3.01
CA ARG A 159 19.54 -6.91 -3.03
C ARG A 159 20.13 -6.12 -1.86
N SER A 160 21.34 -6.46 -1.44
CA SER A 160 22.12 -5.61 -0.50
C SER A 160 22.24 -4.18 -1.07
N GLY A 161 22.06 -3.19 -0.22
CA GLY A 161 22.02 -1.77 -0.55
C GLY A 161 20.68 -1.28 -1.12
N ALA A 162 19.74 -2.18 -1.43
CA ALA A 162 18.44 -1.82 -1.95
C ALA A 162 17.53 -1.23 -0.88
N ARG A 163 16.66 -0.30 -1.28
CA ARG A 163 15.70 0.36 -0.37
C ARG A 163 14.32 -0.27 -0.45
N PHE A 164 13.69 -0.39 0.71
CA PHE A 164 12.26 -0.61 0.83
C PHE A 164 11.58 0.68 1.29
N VAL A 165 10.58 1.13 0.53
CA VAL A 165 9.81 2.34 0.82
C VAL A 165 8.36 1.96 1.09
N ILE A 166 7.86 2.34 2.26
CA ILE A 166 6.46 2.14 2.66
C ILE A 166 5.80 3.52 2.76
N LEU A 167 4.82 3.77 1.92
CA LEU A 167 3.90 4.91 2.04
C LEU A 167 2.57 4.40 2.57
N GLU A 168 2.16 4.86 3.76
CA GLU A 168 0.92 4.38 4.37
C GLU A 168 0.21 5.49 5.18
N PHE A 169 -1.10 5.32 5.36
CA PHE A 169 -1.87 6.19 6.25
C PHE A 169 -1.45 5.98 7.70
N THR A 170 -1.48 7.08 8.45
CA THR A 170 -1.18 7.12 9.87
C THR A 170 -2.26 7.90 10.61
N THR A 171 -2.27 7.78 11.95
CA THR A 171 -3.18 8.57 12.78
C THR A 171 -2.50 9.87 13.21
N PRO A 172 -3.05 11.05 12.86
CA PRO A 172 -2.47 12.35 13.22
C PRO A 172 -2.25 12.49 14.73
N ARG A 173 -1.09 13.00 15.13
CA ARG A 173 -0.73 13.22 16.55
C ARG A 173 -1.45 14.43 17.14
N SER A 174 -1.65 15.49 16.36
CA SER A 174 -2.37 16.69 16.78
C SER A 174 -3.85 16.37 17.04
N ALA A 175 -4.37 16.71 18.20
CA ALA A 175 -5.77 16.47 18.55
C ALA A 175 -6.75 17.15 17.58
N ILE A 176 -6.44 18.37 17.15
CA ILE A 176 -7.28 19.14 16.20
C ILE A 176 -7.31 18.42 14.84
N VAL A 177 -6.14 18.08 14.30
CA VAL A 177 -6.04 17.38 13.00
C VAL A 177 -6.69 16.02 13.09
N ARG A 178 -6.51 15.30 14.19
CA ARG A 178 -7.14 14.00 14.44
C ARG A 178 -8.66 14.09 14.48
N THR A 179 -9.24 15.11 15.11
CA THR A 179 -10.69 15.32 15.11
C THR A 179 -11.22 15.56 13.70
N LEU A 180 -10.58 16.44 12.92
CA LEU A 180 -10.96 16.70 11.52
C LEU A 180 -10.80 15.44 10.66
N TYR A 181 -9.72 14.70 10.87
CA TYR A 181 -9.48 13.41 10.21
C TYR A 181 -10.59 12.39 10.52
N HIS A 182 -10.98 12.27 11.82
CA HIS A 182 -12.08 11.37 12.21
C HIS A 182 -13.42 11.78 11.58
N VAL A 183 -13.76 13.08 11.60
CA VAL A 183 -14.98 13.57 10.94
C VAL A 183 -14.96 13.22 9.46
N TYR A 184 -13.85 13.46 8.77
CA TYR A 184 -13.69 13.11 7.36
C TYR A 184 -13.85 11.61 7.11
N PHE A 185 -13.09 10.77 7.82
CA PHE A 185 -13.02 9.33 7.59
C PHE A 185 -14.27 8.56 8.03
N HIS A 186 -14.96 9.01 9.09
CA HIS A 186 -16.13 8.31 9.61
C HIS A 186 -17.46 8.83 9.05
N HIS A 187 -17.52 10.06 8.56
CA HIS A 187 -18.76 10.64 8.05
C HIS A 187 -18.72 10.96 6.57
N LEU A 188 -17.73 11.73 6.11
CA LEU A 188 -17.70 12.22 4.72
C LEU A 188 -17.29 11.11 3.74
N LEU A 189 -16.25 10.37 4.05
CA LEU A 189 -15.70 9.33 3.17
C LEU A 189 -16.69 8.16 2.94
N PRO A 190 -17.38 7.58 3.95
CA PRO A 190 -18.38 6.55 3.71
C PRO A 190 -19.61 7.07 2.95
N LEU A 191 -19.99 8.34 3.17
CA LEU A 191 -21.12 8.96 2.47
C LEU A 191 -20.80 9.12 0.98
N VAL A 192 -19.71 9.79 0.65
CA VAL A 192 -19.30 10.04 -0.74
C VAL A 192 -18.88 8.76 -1.44
N GLY A 193 -18.06 7.93 -0.80
CA GLY A 193 -17.61 6.65 -1.33
C GLY A 193 -18.77 5.68 -1.57
N GLY A 194 -19.73 5.61 -0.64
CA GLY A 194 -20.92 4.77 -0.78
C GLY A 194 -21.86 5.22 -1.91
N MET A 195 -22.02 6.53 -2.14
CA MET A 195 -22.83 7.05 -3.25
C MET A 195 -22.20 6.74 -4.62
N ILE A 196 -20.87 6.81 -4.72
CA ILE A 196 -20.15 6.64 -6.00
C ILE A 196 -19.92 5.16 -6.32
N SER A 197 -19.52 4.35 -5.32
CA SER A 197 -19.15 2.94 -5.53
C SER A 197 -20.32 1.98 -5.44
N GLY A 198 -21.37 2.34 -4.70
CA GLY A 198 -22.44 1.42 -4.30
C GLY A 198 -22.05 0.44 -3.17
N HIS A 199 -20.80 0.47 -2.70
CA HIS A 199 -20.25 -0.45 -1.69
C HIS A 199 -19.84 0.30 -0.42
N ARG A 200 -20.75 0.47 0.53
CA ARG A 200 -20.48 1.16 1.80
C ARG A 200 -19.48 0.44 2.69
N THR A 201 -19.41 -0.88 2.63
CA THR A 201 -18.57 -1.74 3.48
C THR A 201 -17.08 -1.49 3.28
N ALA A 202 -16.61 -1.31 2.05
CA ALA A 202 -15.22 -1.00 1.73
C ALA A 202 -14.70 0.29 2.38
N TYR A 203 -15.56 1.30 2.48
CA TYR A 203 -15.21 2.59 3.08
C TYR A 203 -15.31 2.62 4.61
N LYS A 204 -16.01 1.67 5.21
CA LYS A 204 -15.96 1.43 6.65
C LYS A 204 -14.68 0.69 7.06
N TYR A 205 -14.13 -0.15 6.18
CA TYR A 205 -12.89 -0.90 6.43
C TYR A 205 -11.66 0.02 6.51
N LEU A 206 -11.57 1.06 5.66
CA LEU A 206 -10.39 1.93 5.61
C LEU A 206 -10.07 2.59 6.96
N PRO A 207 -10.99 3.29 7.66
CA PRO A 207 -10.69 3.87 8.97
C PRO A 207 -10.25 2.82 10.00
N ARG A 208 -10.88 1.64 9.98
CA ARG A 208 -10.57 0.54 10.91
C ARG A 208 -9.17 -0.01 10.65
N SER A 209 -8.82 -0.30 9.39
CA SER A 209 -7.50 -0.82 9.03
C SER A 209 -6.37 0.17 9.37
N VAL A 210 -6.62 1.48 9.25
CA VAL A 210 -5.64 2.50 9.66
C VAL A 210 -5.51 2.55 11.18
N ALA A 211 -6.60 2.44 11.93
CA ALA A 211 -6.57 2.47 13.40
C ALA A 211 -5.79 1.28 14.00
N HIS A 212 -5.81 0.11 13.35
CA HIS A 212 -5.07 -1.08 13.79
C HIS A 212 -3.65 -1.16 13.21
N PHE A 213 -3.30 -0.27 12.27
CA PHE A 213 -1.95 -0.27 11.70
C PHE A 213 -0.95 0.33 12.68
N PRO A 214 0.29 -0.21 12.78
CA PRO A 214 1.30 0.28 13.70
C PRO A 214 1.59 1.77 13.51
N ALA A 215 1.74 2.50 14.62
CA ALA A 215 2.29 3.85 14.59
C ALA A 215 3.72 3.86 14.02
N GLU A 216 4.16 5.02 13.50
CA GLU A 216 5.41 5.13 12.75
C GLU A 216 6.64 4.57 13.48
N PRO A 217 6.86 4.81 14.80
CA PRO A 217 8.02 4.23 15.49
C PRO A 217 7.93 2.71 15.63
N VAL A 218 6.70 2.17 15.74
CA VAL A 218 6.48 0.72 15.86
C VAL A 218 6.73 0.04 14.52
N LEU A 219 6.26 0.64 13.41
CA LEU A 219 6.56 0.14 12.07
C LEU A 219 8.06 0.15 11.79
N ALA A 220 8.74 1.25 12.14
CA ALA A 220 10.19 1.35 11.98
C ALA A 220 10.93 0.24 12.76
N ARG A 221 10.50 -0.07 13.99
CA ARG A 221 11.06 -1.18 14.77
C ARG A 221 10.83 -2.51 14.08
N ARG A 222 9.60 -2.80 13.59
CA ARG A 222 9.32 -4.03 12.87
C ARG A 222 10.14 -4.18 11.58
N MET A 223 10.42 -3.08 10.88
CA MET A 223 11.35 -3.11 9.75
C MET A 223 12.77 -3.49 10.19
N GLN A 224 13.25 -2.93 11.32
CA GLN A 224 14.56 -3.30 11.89
C GLN A 224 14.60 -4.79 12.30
N ASP A 225 13.54 -5.28 12.95
CA ASP A 225 13.42 -6.68 13.37
C ASP A 225 13.40 -7.63 12.15
N ALA A 226 12.89 -7.16 10.99
CA ALA A 226 12.94 -7.88 9.72
C ALA A 226 14.30 -7.81 9.00
N GLY A 227 15.30 -7.13 9.58
CA GLY A 227 16.67 -7.05 9.05
C GLY A 227 17.01 -5.78 8.29
N PHE A 228 16.10 -4.81 8.17
CA PHE A 228 16.40 -3.53 7.51
C PHE A 228 17.27 -2.64 8.41
N ALA A 229 18.31 -2.07 7.83
CA ALA A 229 19.15 -1.03 8.43
C ALA A 229 18.69 0.38 8.04
N ASP A 230 19.27 1.40 8.69
CA ASP A 230 19.03 2.82 8.39
C ASP A 230 17.55 3.22 8.29
N VAL A 231 16.72 2.58 9.11
CA VAL A 231 15.27 2.80 9.07
C VAL A 231 14.94 4.21 9.58
N ARG A 232 14.28 4.98 8.72
CA ARG A 232 13.81 6.33 9.01
C ARG A 232 12.40 6.53 8.47
N TRP A 233 11.70 7.52 9.00
CA TRP A 233 10.38 7.90 8.48
C TRP A 233 10.19 9.41 8.46
N GLU A 234 9.25 9.83 7.64
CA GLU A 234 8.81 11.20 7.49
C GLU A 234 7.27 11.23 7.49
N SER A 235 6.70 12.03 8.40
CA SER A 235 5.25 12.26 8.42
C SER A 235 4.86 13.28 7.36
N LEU A 236 3.77 13.00 6.63
CA LEU A 236 3.24 13.83 5.55
C LEU A 236 1.88 14.42 5.98
N SER A 237 1.57 15.62 5.46
CA SER A 237 0.25 16.26 5.65
C SER A 237 -0.22 16.21 7.10
N LEU A 238 0.60 16.73 8.01
CA LEU A 238 0.31 16.80 9.45
C LEU A 238 0.10 15.42 10.13
N GLY A 239 0.68 14.35 9.57
CA GLY A 239 0.60 13.00 10.10
C GLY A 239 -0.61 12.19 9.58
N ILE A 240 -1.21 12.58 8.46
CA ILE A 240 -2.24 11.78 7.78
C ILE A 240 -1.62 10.57 7.07
N ALA A 241 -0.40 10.72 6.57
CA ALA A 241 0.38 9.64 5.97
C ALA A 241 1.83 9.73 6.42
N ALA A 242 2.59 8.67 6.25
CA ALA A 242 4.03 8.66 6.47
C ALA A 242 4.74 7.82 5.40
N ILE A 243 5.99 8.20 5.12
CA ILE A 243 6.92 7.41 4.31
C ILE A 243 7.96 6.84 5.26
N HIS A 244 8.09 5.50 5.27
CA HIS A 244 9.21 4.80 5.90
C HIS A 244 10.19 4.33 4.83
N VAL A 245 11.46 4.37 5.14
CA VAL A 245 12.53 3.87 4.28
C VAL A 245 13.47 3.03 5.12
N GLY A 246 13.73 1.81 4.69
CA GLY A 246 14.77 0.94 5.23
C GLY A 246 15.68 0.44 4.12
N VAL A 247 16.90 0.08 4.46
CA VAL A 247 17.92 -0.43 3.52
C VAL A 247 18.24 -1.87 3.89
N LYS A 248 18.27 -2.79 2.93
CA LYS A 248 18.84 -4.12 3.15
C LYS A 248 20.36 -3.99 3.25
N PRO A 249 21.01 -4.41 4.35
CA PRO A 249 22.45 -4.31 4.51
C PRO A 249 23.24 -5.19 3.54
#